data_de7b45a40b8fe8020c217d822fcf0086
#
_entry.id   de7b45a40b8fe8020c217d822fcf0086
#
_cell.length_a   1.000
_cell.length_b   1.000
_cell.length_c   1.000
_cell.angle_alpha   90.00
_cell.angle_beta   90.00
_cell.angle_gamma   90.00
#
_symmetry.space_group_name_H-M   'P 1'
#
loop_
_entity.id
_entity.type
_entity.pdbx_description
1 polymer ?
#
loop_
_entity_poly.entity_id
_entity_poly.type
_entity_poly.pdbx_seq_one_letter_code
_entity_poly.pdbx_strand_id
1 'polypeptide(L)'
;HLGDEEPYQPHKRGFDEAFIHGAGGIGQAYKCSCADAPGNKYFDPVIRHNGSFVKTKGFCTDLFFTSALGWIKSKKDGDAPFFAYITTNAPHGPFIAPPKNTKRFTDLGFADKQAGFYGMIENIDENMGRLMGKLAEWNLYKDTIVIFMSDNGMTGGGSGRLGQPVAKGYPFFNAGMKGLKGSADEGGVRVPFLMRWDGHWKAGRDLDTVSAHIDVLPTFAAIAGIETLPKNQVEGRSFLPLLTGEKKTLSDSRYLFTHKARWKTGAEPNDFQWKNFAVRNQRYRFVGGGTAISVSERQRKNGVSPKDALFDMLKDPGQKTNIIDQHPEVAEKMRAAYSKFWKEARPLMVNENAPMSPTRPFHVWYAEQMKNGGIPDWKAPKL
;
A
#
# COMPACT_ATOMS: atom_id res chain seq x y z
N HIS A 1 -7.28 0.21 6.47
CA HIS A 1 -7.29 1.53 7.16
C HIS A 1 -8.43 2.44 6.69
N LEU A 2 -9.56 1.87 6.20
CA LEU A 2 -10.71 2.66 5.74
C LEU A 2 -11.85 2.75 6.80
N GLY A 3 -11.63 2.24 7.99
CA GLY A 3 -12.58 2.19 9.11
C GLY A 3 -13.12 0.79 9.36
N ASP A 4 -13.41 0.50 10.63
CA ASP A 4 -13.91 -0.82 11.05
C ASP A 4 -15.43 -0.82 11.28
N GLU A 5 -16.04 0.37 11.34
CA GLU A 5 -17.48 0.52 11.55
C GLU A 5 -18.29 -0.02 10.38
N GLU A 6 -19.53 -0.41 10.66
CA GLU A 6 -20.42 -1.06 9.69
C GLU A 6 -20.51 -0.34 8.32
N PRO A 7 -20.62 1.01 8.22
CA PRO A 7 -20.69 1.69 6.92
C PRO A 7 -19.43 1.56 6.07
N TYR A 8 -18.30 1.21 6.68
CA TYR A 8 -17.00 1.08 6.01
C TYR A 8 -16.64 -0.36 5.65
N GLN A 9 -17.46 -1.33 6.05
CA GLN A 9 -17.23 -2.73 5.72
C GLN A 9 -17.32 -2.97 4.21
N PRO A 10 -16.52 -3.88 3.63
CA PRO A 10 -16.48 -4.11 2.17
C PRO A 10 -17.85 -4.41 1.54
N HIS A 11 -18.69 -5.20 2.21
CA HIS A 11 -20.04 -5.51 1.74
C HIS A 11 -20.98 -4.30 1.70
N LYS A 12 -20.65 -3.19 2.38
CA LYS A 12 -21.34 -1.89 2.26
C LYS A 12 -20.72 -0.99 1.19
N ARG A 13 -19.64 -1.45 0.55
CA ARG A 13 -18.85 -0.72 -0.44
C ARG A 13 -18.77 -1.42 -1.79
N GLY A 14 -19.70 -2.34 -2.07
CA GLY A 14 -19.87 -2.98 -3.38
C GLY A 14 -19.14 -4.32 -3.54
N PHE A 15 -18.65 -4.94 -2.46
CA PHE A 15 -18.09 -6.28 -2.51
C PHE A 15 -19.12 -7.32 -2.05
N ASP A 16 -19.32 -8.38 -2.85
CA ASP A 16 -20.21 -9.49 -2.55
C ASP A 16 -19.62 -10.48 -1.55
N GLU A 17 -18.31 -10.56 -1.49
CA GLU A 17 -17.54 -11.45 -0.63
C GLU A 17 -16.48 -10.68 0.13
N ALA A 18 -16.35 -10.93 1.43
CA ALA A 18 -15.37 -10.29 2.28
C ALA A 18 -14.77 -11.28 3.29
N PHE A 19 -13.46 -11.47 3.25
CA PHE A 19 -12.68 -12.29 4.15
C PHE A 19 -11.58 -11.42 4.78
N ILE A 20 -11.88 -10.79 5.92
CA ILE A 20 -11.14 -9.64 6.44
C ILE A 20 -10.78 -9.77 7.91
N HIS A 21 -9.74 -9.04 8.31
CA HIS A 21 -9.45 -8.70 9.70
C HIS A 21 -9.79 -7.23 9.97
N GLY A 22 -9.83 -6.81 11.23
CA GLY A 22 -10.00 -5.42 11.64
C GLY A 22 -8.71 -4.62 11.70
N ALA A 23 -8.82 -3.35 12.02
CA ALA A 23 -7.72 -2.39 12.17
C ALA A 23 -6.80 -2.28 10.94
N GLY A 24 -5.55 -1.89 11.14
CA GLY A 24 -4.52 -1.79 10.10
C GLY A 24 -3.71 -3.08 9.90
N GLY A 25 -3.91 -4.08 10.74
CA GLY A 25 -3.23 -5.37 10.68
C GLY A 25 -3.76 -6.33 11.74
N ILE A 26 -3.56 -7.63 11.48
CA ILE A 26 -3.98 -8.70 12.40
C ILE A 26 -3.38 -8.47 13.80
N GLY A 27 -4.23 -8.53 14.81
CA GLY A 27 -3.87 -8.34 16.23
C GLY A 27 -3.64 -6.89 16.64
N GLN A 28 -3.83 -5.90 15.75
CA GLN A 28 -3.66 -4.49 16.09
C GLN A 28 -4.92 -3.91 16.75
N ALA A 29 -4.72 -2.96 17.66
CA ALA A 29 -5.76 -2.16 18.28
C ALA A 29 -5.26 -0.75 18.57
N TYR A 30 -6.08 0.25 18.28
CA TYR A 30 -5.75 1.67 18.44
C TYR A 30 -6.65 2.32 19.50
N LYS A 31 -6.34 3.56 19.88
CA LYS A 31 -7.17 4.38 20.79
C LYS A 31 -8.40 4.98 20.06
N CYS A 32 -9.09 4.16 19.26
CA CYS A 32 -10.28 4.55 18.50
C CYS A 32 -11.13 3.29 18.26
N SER A 33 -12.09 3.37 17.36
CA SER A 33 -12.89 2.22 16.91
C SER A 33 -12.09 1.08 16.28
N CYS A 34 -10.90 1.39 15.74
CA CYS A 34 -10.09 0.44 14.96
C CYS A 34 -9.40 -0.59 15.86
N ALA A 35 -9.86 -1.82 15.83
CA ALA A 35 -9.24 -2.96 16.50
C ALA A 35 -9.60 -4.27 15.80
N ASP A 36 -8.63 -5.18 15.68
CA ASP A 36 -8.88 -6.54 15.22
C ASP A 36 -9.51 -7.40 16.30
N ALA A 37 -9.90 -8.63 15.96
CA ALA A 37 -10.40 -9.62 16.91
C ALA A 37 -9.43 -9.80 18.10
N PRO A 38 -9.93 -9.93 19.33
CA PRO A 38 -9.06 -10.02 20.51
C PRO A 38 -8.06 -11.17 20.44
N GLY A 39 -6.78 -10.88 20.72
CA GLY A 39 -5.71 -11.88 20.75
C GLY A 39 -5.31 -12.47 19.40
N ASN A 40 -5.76 -11.91 18.31
CA ASN A 40 -5.50 -12.40 16.95
C ASN A 40 -4.03 -12.35 16.57
N LYS A 41 -3.58 -13.29 15.73
CA LYS A 41 -2.18 -13.48 15.31
C LYS A 41 -2.09 -13.81 13.83
N TYR A 42 -0.90 -13.73 13.24
CA TYR A 42 -0.66 -14.08 11.82
C TYR A 42 -0.81 -15.57 11.51
N PHE A 43 -0.56 -16.44 12.49
CA PHE A 43 -0.84 -17.86 12.40
C PHE A 43 -2.17 -18.19 13.07
N ASP A 44 -2.98 -19.00 12.42
CA ASP A 44 -4.31 -19.43 12.85
C ASP A 44 -5.22 -18.25 13.22
N PRO A 45 -5.30 -17.20 12.39
CA PRO A 45 -6.09 -16.02 12.72
C PRO A 45 -7.59 -16.32 12.76
N VAL A 46 -8.31 -15.59 13.59
CA VAL A 46 -9.75 -15.45 13.47
C VAL A 46 -10.03 -14.38 12.43
N ILE A 47 -10.83 -14.71 11.45
CA ILE A 47 -11.17 -13.83 10.31
C ILE A 47 -12.67 -13.56 10.30
N ARG A 48 -13.07 -12.36 9.94
CA ARG A 48 -14.47 -12.03 9.69
C ARG A 48 -14.81 -12.34 8.23
N HIS A 49 -15.58 -13.42 8.01
CA HIS A 49 -16.01 -13.88 6.70
C HIS A 49 -17.48 -13.54 6.51
N ASN A 50 -17.80 -12.66 5.56
CA ASN A 50 -19.15 -12.21 5.26
C ASN A 50 -19.96 -11.81 6.50
N GLY A 51 -19.35 -11.10 7.41
CA GLY A 51 -19.99 -10.59 8.61
C GLY A 51 -19.94 -11.50 9.84
N SER A 52 -19.45 -12.73 9.74
CA SER A 52 -19.29 -13.66 10.86
C SER A 52 -17.83 -14.05 11.07
N PHE A 53 -17.42 -14.21 12.33
CA PHE A 53 -16.07 -14.67 12.63
C PHE A 53 -15.95 -16.18 12.44
N VAL A 54 -14.79 -16.59 11.90
CA VAL A 54 -14.41 -18.00 11.73
C VAL A 54 -12.97 -18.20 12.22
N LYS A 55 -12.69 -19.36 12.81
CA LYS A 55 -11.33 -19.81 13.15
C LYS A 55 -10.68 -20.39 11.92
N THR A 56 -9.46 -19.98 11.65
CA THR A 56 -8.69 -20.50 10.52
C THR A 56 -7.48 -21.31 10.98
N LYS A 57 -6.84 -22.01 10.06
CA LYS A 57 -5.62 -22.81 10.29
C LYS A 57 -4.59 -22.44 9.24
N GLY A 58 -3.40 -21.97 9.67
CA GLY A 58 -2.30 -21.64 8.80
C GLY A 58 -1.88 -20.18 8.85
N PHE A 59 -1.00 -19.79 7.93
CA PHE A 59 -0.47 -18.43 7.86
C PHE A 59 -1.43 -17.49 7.10
N CYS A 60 -1.65 -16.29 7.61
CA CYS A 60 -2.67 -15.36 7.12
C CYS A 60 -2.61 -15.09 5.60
N THR A 61 -1.42 -14.91 5.02
CA THR A 61 -1.27 -14.68 3.58
C THR A 61 -1.77 -15.87 2.77
N ASP A 62 -1.43 -17.11 3.17
CA ASP A 62 -1.91 -18.32 2.52
C ASP A 62 -3.44 -18.44 2.56
N LEU A 63 -4.02 -18.02 3.68
CA LEU A 63 -5.48 -18.04 3.90
C LEU A 63 -6.21 -17.02 3.02
N PHE A 64 -5.69 -15.81 2.91
CA PHE A 64 -6.27 -14.77 2.03
C PHE A 64 -6.26 -15.22 0.57
N PHE A 65 -5.14 -15.76 0.10
CA PHE A 65 -5.07 -16.29 -1.27
C PHE A 65 -5.96 -17.53 -1.45
N THR A 66 -6.06 -18.42 -0.47
CA THR A 66 -6.94 -19.58 -0.55
C THR A 66 -8.40 -19.18 -0.62
N SER A 67 -8.83 -18.23 0.20
CA SER A 67 -10.20 -17.68 0.15
C SER A 67 -10.50 -17.06 -1.21
N ALA A 68 -9.61 -16.19 -1.69
CA ALA A 68 -9.76 -15.52 -2.99
C ALA A 68 -9.82 -16.51 -4.15
N LEU A 69 -8.94 -17.52 -4.17
CA LEU A 69 -8.92 -18.57 -5.19
C LEU A 69 -10.21 -19.40 -5.18
N GLY A 70 -10.73 -19.73 -3.98
CA GLY A 70 -12.01 -20.43 -3.88
C GLY A 70 -13.17 -19.64 -4.43
N TRP A 71 -13.19 -18.34 -4.17
CA TRP A 71 -14.20 -17.44 -4.72
C TRP A 71 -14.05 -17.29 -6.24
N ILE A 72 -12.85 -17.04 -6.77
CA ILE A 72 -12.58 -16.99 -8.21
C ILE A 72 -13.03 -18.28 -8.89
N LYS A 73 -12.72 -19.45 -8.31
CA LYS A 73 -13.18 -20.75 -8.81
C LYS A 73 -14.71 -20.83 -8.90
N SER A 74 -15.42 -20.26 -7.94
CA SER A 74 -16.89 -20.24 -7.96
C SER A 74 -17.49 -19.33 -9.04
N LYS A 75 -16.71 -18.39 -9.57
CA LYS A 75 -17.12 -17.43 -10.60
C LYS A 75 -16.64 -17.78 -12.01
N LYS A 76 -15.69 -18.72 -12.15
CA LYS A 76 -14.97 -19.00 -13.41
C LYS A 76 -15.87 -19.44 -14.59
N ASP A 77 -16.99 -20.07 -14.30
CA ASP A 77 -17.93 -20.60 -15.30
C ASP A 77 -19.14 -19.66 -15.50
N GLY A 78 -19.14 -18.48 -14.86
CA GLY A 78 -20.22 -17.49 -14.99
C GLY A 78 -19.92 -16.45 -16.07
N ASP A 79 -20.98 -15.82 -16.61
CA ASP A 79 -20.87 -14.80 -17.67
C ASP A 79 -20.47 -13.42 -17.14
N ALA A 80 -20.60 -13.16 -15.84
CA ALA A 80 -20.30 -11.87 -15.26
C ALA A 80 -18.78 -11.73 -14.95
N PRO A 81 -18.16 -10.59 -15.29
CA PRO A 81 -16.78 -10.31 -14.89
C PRO A 81 -16.68 -10.24 -13.36
N PHE A 82 -15.51 -10.59 -12.83
CA PHE A 82 -15.23 -10.49 -11.40
C PHE A 82 -14.10 -9.53 -11.08
N PHE A 83 -14.09 -9.00 -9.86
CA PHE A 83 -13.03 -8.18 -9.29
C PHE A 83 -12.58 -8.78 -7.94
N ALA A 84 -11.36 -9.28 -7.87
CA ALA A 84 -10.77 -9.83 -6.65
C ALA A 84 -9.68 -8.89 -6.13
N TYR A 85 -9.87 -8.35 -4.91
CA TYR A 85 -8.94 -7.46 -4.25
C TYR A 85 -8.29 -8.17 -3.06
N ILE A 86 -7.05 -8.65 -3.25
CA ILE A 86 -6.32 -9.47 -2.27
C ILE A 86 -5.27 -8.59 -1.58
N THR A 87 -5.59 -8.11 -0.38
CA THR A 87 -4.68 -7.30 0.44
C THR A 87 -4.09 -8.13 1.55
N THR A 88 -2.76 -8.21 1.61
CA THR A 88 -2.05 -9.00 2.63
C THR A 88 -1.53 -8.11 3.76
N ASN A 89 -1.42 -8.67 4.98
CA ASN A 89 -0.71 -8.03 6.09
C ASN A 89 0.80 -8.04 5.86
N ALA A 90 1.30 -9.11 5.28
CA ALA A 90 2.70 -9.23 4.92
C ALA A 90 3.06 -8.18 3.83
N PRO A 91 4.25 -7.57 3.89
CA PRO A 91 5.31 -7.81 4.86
C PRO A 91 5.35 -6.83 6.05
N HIS A 92 4.18 -6.36 6.54
CA HIS A 92 4.10 -5.51 7.74
C HIS A 92 4.46 -6.31 9.02
N GLY A 93 5.00 -5.63 10.03
CA GLY A 93 5.25 -6.26 11.35
C GLY A 93 3.96 -6.73 12.06
N PRO A 94 4.07 -7.78 12.90
CA PRO A 94 5.30 -8.48 13.30
C PRO A 94 5.95 -9.25 12.15
N PHE A 95 7.29 -9.21 12.10
CA PHE A 95 8.05 -9.81 10.98
C PHE A 95 8.23 -11.31 11.24
N ILE A 96 7.21 -12.07 10.94
CA ILE A 96 7.14 -13.52 11.08
C ILE A 96 6.59 -14.14 9.80
N ALA A 97 7.13 -15.28 9.42
CA ALA A 97 6.68 -16.03 8.26
C ALA A 97 6.75 -17.55 8.55
N PRO A 98 6.16 -18.38 7.69
CA PRO A 98 6.31 -19.82 7.83
C PRO A 98 7.79 -20.25 7.90
N PRO A 99 8.17 -21.22 8.74
CA PRO A 99 9.56 -21.66 8.90
C PRO A 99 10.25 -22.03 7.58
N LYS A 100 9.51 -22.62 6.64
CA LYS A 100 10.02 -22.94 5.30
C LYS A 100 10.51 -21.69 4.54
N ASN A 101 9.87 -20.55 4.73
CA ASN A 101 10.20 -19.30 4.06
C ASN A 101 11.28 -18.50 4.80
N THR A 102 11.46 -18.69 6.11
CA THR A 102 12.51 -18.00 6.87
C THR A 102 13.85 -18.73 6.83
N LYS A 103 13.84 -20.06 6.72
CA LYS A 103 15.02 -20.91 6.86
C LYS A 103 16.18 -20.50 5.95
N ARG A 104 15.93 -20.24 4.67
CA ARG A 104 17.02 -19.85 3.75
C ARG A 104 17.70 -18.55 4.16
N PHE A 105 16.99 -17.64 4.77
CA PHE A 105 17.54 -16.34 5.21
C PHE A 105 18.32 -16.49 6.51
N THR A 106 17.84 -17.31 7.46
CA THR A 106 18.60 -17.60 8.68
C THR A 106 19.87 -18.38 8.37
N ASP A 107 19.86 -19.31 7.43
CA ASP A 107 21.04 -20.05 6.96
C ASP A 107 22.08 -19.09 6.31
N LEU A 108 21.64 -18.00 5.72
CA LEU A 108 22.50 -16.93 5.17
C LEU A 108 22.97 -15.92 6.22
N GLY A 109 22.62 -16.12 7.49
CA GLY A 109 23.05 -15.26 8.61
C GLY A 109 22.21 -13.98 8.81
N PHE A 110 21.00 -13.92 8.25
CA PHE A 110 20.06 -12.85 8.57
C PHE A 110 19.55 -13.01 10.01
N ALA A 111 19.44 -11.89 10.72
CA ALA A 111 18.77 -11.93 12.02
C ALA A 111 17.27 -12.28 11.86
N ASP A 112 16.67 -12.89 12.89
CA ASP A 112 15.29 -13.42 12.85
C ASP A 112 14.27 -12.42 12.28
N LYS A 113 14.39 -11.16 12.68
CA LYS A 113 13.50 -10.09 12.23
C LYS A 113 13.59 -9.84 10.73
N GLN A 114 14.80 -9.83 10.18
CA GLN A 114 15.04 -9.68 8.74
C GLN A 114 14.64 -10.95 8.00
N ALA A 115 15.00 -12.12 8.53
CA ALA A 115 14.60 -13.41 7.97
C ALA A 115 13.07 -13.53 7.91
N GLY A 116 12.37 -13.07 8.96
CA GLY A 116 10.91 -12.99 8.97
C GLY A 116 10.36 -12.05 7.89
N PHE A 117 10.93 -10.85 7.73
CA PHE A 117 10.52 -9.89 6.71
C PHE A 117 10.69 -10.43 5.28
N TYR A 118 11.89 -10.95 4.96
CA TYR A 118 12.15 -11.51 3.64
C TYR A 118 11.39 -12.82 3.40
N GLY A 119 11.19 -13.62 4.45
CA GLY A 119 10.35 -14.80 4.40
C GLY A 119 8.87 -14.51 4.11
N MET A 120 8.35 -13.40 4.62
CA MET A 120 7.00 -12.94 4.24
C MET A 120 6.92 -12.56 2.76
N ILE A 121 7.94 -11.92 2.22
CA ILE A 121 7.99 -11.57 0.78
C ILE A 121 8.04 -12.85 -0.06
N GLU A 122 8.86 -13.82 0.32
CA GLU A 122 8.93 -15.13 -0.35
C GLU A 122 7.57 -15.84 -0.31
N ASN A 123 6.88 -15.82 0.83
CA ASN A 123 5.53 -16.40 0.94
C ASN A 123 4.50 -15.68 0.07
N ILE A 124 4.59 -14.34 -0.09
CA ILE A 124 3.76 -13.61 -1.05
C ILE A 124 4.03 -14.10 -2.48
N ASP A 125 5.30 -14.25 -2.86
CA ASP A 125 5.70 -14.70 -4.19
C ASP A 125 5.19 -16.13 -4.48
N GLU A 126 5.32 -17.05 -3.52
CA GLU A 126 4.73 -18.40 -3.61
C GLU A 126 3.21 -18.36 -3.84
N ASN A 127 2.51 -17.48 -3.15
CA ASN A 127 1.07 -17.31 -3.31
C ASN A 127 0.69 -16.65 -4.63
N MET A 128 1.49 -15.73 -5.13
CA MET A 128 1.35 -15.21 -6.50
C MET A 128 1.55 -16.32 -7.53
N GLY A 129 2.55 -17.19 -7.34
CA GLY A 129 2.75 -18.38 -8.16
C GLY A 129 1.52 -19.31 -8.15
N ARG A 130 0.91 -19.54 -6.96
CA ARG A 130 -0.34 -20.32 -6.85
C ARG A 130 -1.49 -19.65 -7.61
N LEU A 131 -1.67 -18.33 -7.47
CA LEU A 131 -2.70 -17.58 -8.19
C LEU A 131 -2.52 -17.73 -9.70
N MET A 132 -1.31 -17.46 -10.19
CA MET A 132 -0.99 -17.55 -11.62
C MET A 132 -1.19 -18.98 -12.15
N GLY A 133 -0.78 -20.01 -11.39
CA GLY A 133 -0.98 -21.40 -11.73
C GLY A 133 -2.46 -21.80 -11.83
N LYS A 134 -3.30 -21.30 -10.90
CA LYS A 134 -4.75 -21.57 -10.92
C LYS A 134 -5.47 -20.82 -12.03
N LEU A 135 -5.09 -19.59 -12.34
CA LEU A 135 -5.63 -18.87 -13.50
C LEU A 135 -5.30 -19.59 -14.82
N ALA A 136 -4.10 -20.22 -14.93
CA ALA A 136 -3.75 -21.05 -16.08
C ALA A 136 -4.59 -22.33 -16.13
N GLU A 137 -4.65 -23.07 -15.02
CA GLU A 137 -5.43 -24.32 -14.90
C GLU A 137 -6.91 -24.11 -15.28
N TRP A 138 -7.46 -22.97 -14.90
CA TRP A 138 -8.86 -22.61 -15.18
C TRP A 138 -9.07 -21.87 -16.50
N ASN A 139 -8.02 -21.68 -17.30
CA ASN A 139 -8.04 -20.98 -18.59
C ASN A 139 -8.57 -19.53 -18.50
N LEU A 140 -8.23 -18.83 -17.41
CA LEU A 140 -8.69 -17.47 -17.13
C LEU A 140 -7.67 -16.37 -17.54
N TYR A 141 -6.48 -16.71 -18.00
CA TYR A 141 -5.42 -15.72 -18.26
C TYR A 141 -5.78 -14.66 -19.29
N LYS A 142 -6.45 -15.04 -20.38
CA LYS A 142 -6.79 -14.13 -21.47
C LYS A 142 -7.86 -13.12 -21.05
N ASP A 143 -8.67 -13.49 -20.06
CA ASP A 143 -9.81 -12.72 -19.61
C ASP A 143 -9.59 -12.05 -18.23
N THR A 144 -8.36 -12.13 -17.71
CA THR A 144 -8.04 -11.60 -16.38
C THR A 144 -6.84 -10.65 -16.43
N ILE A 145 -7.07 -9.41 -15.96
CA ILE A 145 -5.98 -8.48 -15.65
C ILE A 145 -5.43 -8.83 -14.26
N VAL A 146 -4.15 -9.17 -14.19
CA VAL A 146 -3.47 -9.40 -12.91
C VAL A 146 -2.61 -8.18 -12.60
N ILE A 147 -2.81 -7.61 -11.41
CA ILE A 147 -2.06 -6.44 -10.91
C ILE A 147 -1.37 -6.82 -9.61
N PHE A 148 -0.08 -6.53 -9.53
CA PHE A 148 0.70 -6.60 -8.30
C PHE A 148 1.20 -5.22 -7.94
N MET A 149 0.93 -4.76 -6.72
CA MET A 149 1.38 -3.47 -6.22
C MET A 149 1.54 -3.46 -4.70
N SER A 150 2.16 -2.42 -4.15
CA SER A 150 2.24 -2.18 -2.71
C SER A 150 1.63 -0.81 -2.37
N ASP A 151 1.30 -0.61 -1.10
CA ASP A 151 0.68 0.62 -0.59
C ASP A 151 1.69 1.74 -0.34
N ASN A 152 2.92 1.39 0.05
CA ASN A 152 4.00 2.34 0.36
C ASN A 152 5.38 1.70 0.21
N GLY A 153 6.42 2.53 0.29
CA GLY A 153 7.80 2.09 0.24
C GLY A 153 8.21 1.18 1.41
N MET A 154 9.37 0.56 1.26
CA MET A 154 9.93 -0.45 2.15
C MET A 154 9.99 0.00 3.62
N THR A 155 9.58 -0.88 4.54
CA THR A 155 9.65 -0.60 5.98
C THR A 155 11.05 -0.83 6.55
N GLY A 156 11.64 0.17 7.19
CA GLY A 156 12.95 0.04 7.86
C GLY A 156 12.97 -0.89 9.07
N GLY A 157 11.80 -1.23 9.61
CA GLY A 157 11.71 -2.11 10.78
C GLY A 157 12.11 -3.56 10.49
N GLY A 158 11.73 -4.10 9.34
CA GLY A 158 11.97 -5.48 8.92
C GLY A 158 13.07 -5.61 7.89
N SER A 159 13.11 -4.71 6.91
CA SER A 159 14.08 -4.77 5.82
C SER A 159 15.54 -4.50 6.21
N GLY A 160 15.77 -3.87 7.35
CA GLY A 160 17.10 -3.44 7.77
C GLY A 160 17.21 -1.92 7.91
N ARG A 161 18.44 -1.39 7.84
CA ARG A 161 18.74 0.05 7.95
C ARG A 161 19.49 0.52 6.73
N LEU A 162 19.11 1.72 6.22
CA LEU A 162 19.85 2.38 5.14
C LEU A 162 21.35 2.47 5.48
N GLY A 163 22.17 2.09 4.52
CA GLY A 163 23.64 2.15 4.64
C GLY A 163 24.28 1.05 5.49
N GLN A 164 23.49 0.07 5.98
CA GLN A 164 24.02 -1.08 6.73
C GLN A 164 23.68 -2.38 6.01
N PRO A 165 24.57 -3.40 6.03
CA PRO A 165 24.24 -4.72 5.52
C PRO A 165 23.14 -5.36 6.37
N VAL A 166 22.30 -6.18 5.73
CA VAL A 166 21.27 -6.97 6.41
C VAL A 166 21.85 -8.27 6.99
N ALA A 167 22.89 -8.80 6.33
CA ALA A 167 23.74 -9.88 6.79
C ALA A 167 25.14 -9.76 6.14
N LYS A 168 26.13 -10.55 6.58
CA LYS A 168 27.47 -10.55 5.99
C LYS A 168 27.38 -10.90 4.49
N GLY A 169 27.86 -9.99 3.63
CA GLY A 169 27.80 -10.15 2.18
C GLY A 169 26.48 -9.75 1.53
N TYR A 170 25.49 -9.36 2.32
CA TYR A 170 24.17 -8.94 1.83
C TYR A 170 23.89 -7.47 2.18
N PRO A 171 24.11 -6.55 1.23
CA PRO A 171 23.82 -5.13 1.47
C PRO A 171 22.33 -4.90 1.61
N PHE A 172 21.99 -3.86 2.37
CA PHE A 172 20.62 -3.36 2.32
C PHE A 172 20.31 -2.82 0.93
N PHE A 173 19.19 -3.25 0.35
CA PHE A 173 18.80 -2.87 -0.99
C PHE A 173 17.36 -2.32 -1.02
N ASN A 174 17.22 -1.09 -1.50
CA ASN A 174 15.94 -0.46 -1.81
C ASN A 174 15.95 0.20 -3.20
N ALA A 175 16.57 -0.46 -4.18
CA ALA A 175 16.76 0.05 -5.54
C ALA A 175 17.51 1.39 -5.62
N GLY A 176 18.39 1.68 -4.64
CA GLY A 176 19.17 2.91 -4.58
C GLY A 176 18.37 4.18 -4.24
N MET A 177 17.09 4.04 -3.90
CA MET A 177 16.21 5.15 -3.57
C MET A 177 16.53 5.76 -2.21
N LYS A 178 16.38 7.07 -2.08
CA LYS A 178 16.45 7.76 -0.79
C LYS A 178 15.16 7.53 0.01
N GLY A 179 15.31 7.33 1.31
CA GLY A 179 14.17 7.20 2.23
C GLY A 179 13.58 5.79 2.29
N LEU A 180 12.64 5.62 3.20
CA LEU A 180 11.88 4.40 3.48
C LEU A 180 10.45 4.79 3.83
N LYS A 181 9.58 3.80 4.11
CA LYS A 181 8.20 4.01 4.59
C LYS A 181 8.13 5.16 5.59
N GLY A 182 7.27 6.10 5.29
CA GLY A 182 7.07 7.29 6.12
C GLY A 182 7.97 8.47 5.77
N SER A 183 8.79 8.37 4.73
CA SER A 183 9.48 9.49 4.09
C SER A 183 8.67 9.99 2.90
N ALA A 184 8.77 11.29 2.60
CA ALA A 184 8.28 11.87 1.35
C ALA A 184 9.28 11.73 0.20
N ASP A 185 10.48 11.15 0.45
CA ASP A 185 11.44 10.78 -0.60
C ASP A 185 10.96 9.59 -1.41
N GLU A 186 11.61 9.33 -2.55
CA GLU A 186 11.23 8.29 -3.52
C GLU A 186 11.07 6.91 -2.87
N GLY A 187 12.02 6.51 -2.01
CA GLY A 187 11.99 5.21 -1.32
C GLY A 187 10.87 5.04 -0.29
N GLY A 188 10.19 6.13 0.10
CA GLY A 188 9.02 6.08 0.97
C GLY A 188 7.70 5.92 0.23
N VAL A 189 7.68 6.24 -1.09
CA VAL A 189 6.44 6.34 -1.87
C VAL A 189 6.44 5.54 -3.17
N ARG A 190 7.60 5.30 -3.78
CA ARG A 190 7.69 4.46 -4.97
C ARG A 190 7.53 2.99 -4.60
N VAL A 191 6.65 2.31 -5.29
CA VAL A 191 6.29 0.92 -5.07
C VAL A 191 6.43 0.10 -6.35
N PRO A 192 6.59 -1.24 -6.26
CA PRO A 192 6.39 -2.09 -7.41
C PRO A 192 4.95 -1.93 -7.92
N PHE A 193 4.80 -1.82 -9.23
CA PHE A 193 3.51 -1.79 -9.92
C PHE A 193 3.64 -2.55 -11.24
N LEU A 194 3.06 -3.72 -11.29
CA LEU A 194 3.14 -4.66 -12.39
C LEU A 194 1.73 -5.00 -12.85
N MET A 195 1.50 -4.98 -14.15
CA MET A 195 0.22 -5.35 -14.75
C MET A 195 0.43 -6.34 -15.87
N ARG A 196 -0.47 -7.31 -15.98
CA ARG A 196 -0.49 -8.31 -17.03
C ARG A 196 -1.91 -8.52 -17.52
N TRP A 197 -2.07 -8.56 -18.85
CA TRP A 197 -3.30 -9.01 -19.52
C TRP A 197 -2.91 -9.71 -20.82
N ASP A 198 -2.91 -11.03 -20.81
CA ASP A 198 -2.42 -11.86 -21.89
C ASP A 198 -3.27 -11.69 -23.16
N GLY A 199 -2.59 -11.51 -24.30
CA GLY A 199 -3.25 -11.29 -25.59
C GLY A 199 -3.77 -9.85 -25.82
N HIS A 200 -3.79 -9.00 -24.82
CA HIS A 200 -4.26 -7.62 -24.92
C HIS A 200 -3.12 -6.60 -24.84
N TRP A 201 -2.12 -6.84 -23.99
CA TRP A 201 -0.97 -5.94 -23.87
C TRP A 201 0.34 -6.63 -24.22
N LYS A 202 1.23 -5.88 -24.84
CA LYS A 202 2.56 -6.38 -25.16
C LYS A 202 3.35 -6.63 -23.88
N ALA A 203 3.88 -7.85 -23.73
CA ALA A 203 4.72 -8.24 -22.62
C ALA A 203 6.11 -7.55 -22.63
N GLY A 204 6.79 -7.54 -21.47
CA GLY A 204 8.17 -7.08 -21.33
C GLY A 204 8.36 -5.59 -21.58
N ARG A 205 7.39 -4.75 -21.22
CA ARG A 205 7.46 -3.30 -21.36
C ARG A 205 7.62 -2.61 -20.02
N ASP A 206 8.56 -1.69 -19.94
CA ASP A 206 8.65 -0.70 -18.88
C ASP A 206 7.98 0.60 -19.33
N LEU A 207 7.14 1.17 -18.46
CA LEU A 207 6.44 2.42 -18.68
C LEU A 207 6.97 3.47 -17.71
N ASP A 208 7.83 4.37 -18.20
CA ASP A 208 8.53 5.37 -17.39
C ASP A 208 7.66 6.60 -17.04
N THR A 209 6.37 6.56 -17.30
CA THR A 209 5.46 7.66 -16.98
C THR A 209 5.11 7.64 -15.50
N VAL A 210 5.26 8.79 -14.84
CA VAL A 210 4.88 8.95 -13.43
C VAL A 210 3.38 8.73 -13.25
N SER A 211 3.04 7.72 -12.47
CA SER A 211 1.68 7.33 -12.11
C SER A 211 1.52 7.16 -10.59
N ALA A 212 0.30 7.05 -10.12
CA ALA A 212 -0.01 6.86 -8.72
C ALA A 212 -1.26 6.00 -8.54
N HIS A 213 -1.56 5.58 -7.30
CA HIS A 213 -2.74 4.79 -6.93
C HIS A 213 -4.05 5.41 -7.42
N ILE A 214 -4.14 6.75 -7.42
CA ILE A 214 -5.32 7.48 -7.90
C ILE A 214 -5.63 7.26 -9.39
N ASP A 215 -4.68 6.73 -10.15
CA ASP A 215 -4.83 6.48 -11.60
C ASP A 215 -5.47 5.12 -11.89
N VAL A 216 -5.55 4.24 -10.90
CA VAL A 216 -6.09 2.88 -11.06
C VAL A 216 -7.59 2.95 -11.39
N LEU A 217 -8.38 3.71 -10.63
CA LEU A 217 -9.81 3.82 -10.85
C LEU A 217 -10.17 4.36 -12.24
N PRO A 218 -9.63 5.49 -12.73
CA PRO A 218 -9.93 5.96 -14.07
C PRO A 218 -9.42 5.02 -15.17
N THR A 219 -8.38 4.23 -14.89
CA THR A 219 -7.91 3.21 -15.85
C THR A 219 -8.89 2.04 -15.93
N PHE A 220 -9.39 1.55 -14.80
CA PHE A 220 -10.42 0.50 -14.80
C PHE A 220 -11.73 0.97 -15.44
N ALA A 221 -12.14 2.21 -15.16
CA ALA A 221 -13.31 2.79 -15.80
C ALA A 221 -13.15 2.82 -17.33
N ALA A 222 -12.00 3.25 -17.82
CA ALA A 222 -11.70 3.26 -19.25
C ALA A 222 -11.69 1.85 -19.86
N ILE A 223 -11.15 0.84 -19.15
CA ILE A 223 -11.19 -0.57 -19.58
C ILE A 223 -12.64 -1.08 -19.65
N ALA A 224 -13.47 -0.68 -18.70
CA ALA A 224 -14.88 -1.06 -18.63
C ALA A 224 -15.80 -0.22 -19.54
N GLY A 225 -15.25 0.69 -20.35
CA GLY A 225 -16.05 1.56 -21.23
C GLY A 225 -16.85 2.65 -20.51
N ILE A 226 -16.50 2.97 -19.25
CA ILE A 226 -17.14 4.03 -18.48
C ILE A 226 -16.47 5.37 -18.83
N GLU A 227 -17.20 6.23 -19.51
CA GLU A 227 -16.67 7.50 -20.01
C GLU A 227 -16.70 8.63 -18.97
N THR A 228 -17.62 8.58 -18.02
CA THR A 228 -17.84 9.67 -17.07
C THR A 228 -17.60 9.21 -15.64
N LEU A 229 -16.66 9.86 -14.97
CA LEU A 229 -16.39 9.71 -13.54
C LEU A 229 -16.73 11.00 -12.79
N PRO A 230 -17.10 10.94 -11.50
CA PRO A 230 -17.36 12.13 -10.70
C PRO A 230 -16.12 13.03 -10.63
N LYS A 231 -16.15 14.20 -11.29
CA LYS A 231 -14.98 15.11 -11.38
C LYS A 231 -14.46 15.59 -10.03
N ASN A 232 -15.33 15.72 -9.04
CA ASN A 232 -14.96 16.23 -7.72
C ASN A 232 -14.29 15.17 -6.81
N GLN A 233 -14.20 13.91 -7.27
CA GLN A 233 -13.69 12.80 -6.45
C GLN A 233 -12.56 12.03 -7.14
N VAL A 234 -12.35 12.26 -8.44
CA VAL A 234 -11.36 11.51 -9.23
C VAL A 234 -10.39 12.48 -9.88
N GLU A 235 -9.20 12.61 -9.30
CA GLU A 235 -8.09 13.42 -9.81
C GLU A 235 -7.09 12.60 -10.64
N GLY A 236 -7.23 11.27 -10.62
CA GLY A 236 -6.39 10.35 -11.37
C GLY A 236 -6.58 10.47 -12.87
N ARG A 237 -5.62 9.93 -13.61
CA ARG A 237 -5.63 9.88 -15.09
C ARG A 237 -5.52 8.43 -15.53
N SER A 238 -6.36 8.03 -16.49
CA SER A 238 -6.21 6.71 -17.11
C SER A 238 -4.84 6.57 -17.78
N PHE A 239 -4.12 5.50 -17.48
CA PHE A 239 -2.91 5.11 -18.20
C PHE A 239 -3.19 4.02 -19.25
N LEU A 240 -4.46 3.70 -19.55
CA LEU A 240 -4.84 2.75 -20.59
C LEU A 240 -4.15 3.05 -21.95
N PRO A 241 -4.06 4.32 -22.42
CA PRO A 241 -3.38 4.60 -23.69
C PRO A 241 -1.88 4.23 -23.71
N LEU A 242 -1.22 4.17 -22.53
CA LEU A 242 0.15 3.67 -22.42
C LEU A 242 0.19 2.14 -22.50
N LEU A 243 -0.77 1.47 -21.86
CA LEU A 243 -0.87 0.00 -21.84
C LEU A 243 -1.15 -0.54 -23.25
N THR A 244 -2.05 0.08 -23.99
CA THR A 244 -2.39 -0.29 -25.39
C THR A 244 -1.30 0.09 -26.38
N GLY A 245 -0.42 1.02 -26.01
CA GLY A 245 0.61 1.57 -26.91
C GLY A 245 0.11 2.68 -27.83
N GLU A 246 -1.12 3.15 -27.66
CA GLU A 246 -1.68 4.31 -28.36
C GLU A 246 -0.86 5.57 -28.10
N LYS A 247 -0.38 5.74 -26.86
CA LYS A 247 0.51 6.83 -26.45
C LYS A 247 1.81 6.29 -25.86
N LYS A 248 2.90 7.00 -26.11
CA LYS A 248 4.20 6.70 -25.47
C LYS A 248 4.37 7.39 -24.13
N THR A 249 3.73 8.54 -23.95
CA THR A 249 3.79 9.37 -22.75
C THR A 249 2.42 9.98 -22.45
N LEU A 250 2.18 10.33 -21.20
CA LEU A 250 1.09 11.23 -20.81
C LEU A 250 1.66 12.65 -20.60
N SER A 251 0.77 13.64 -20.50
CA SER A 251 1.18 15.05 -20.34
C SER A 251 2.11 15.25 -19.14
N ASP A 252 3.21 15.97 -19.35
CA ASP A 252 4.24 16.28 -18.34
C ASP A 252 3.80 17.36 -17.33
N SER A 253 2.65 18.00 -17.53
CA SER A 253 2.17 19.10 -16.69
C SER A 253 1.62 18.67 -15.33
N ARG A 254 1.63 17.35 -15.05
CA ARG A 254 1.06 16.79 -13.83
C ARG A 254 2.00 16.93 -12.65
N TYR A 255 1.43 17.31 -11.51
CA TYR A 255 2.06 17.13 -10.21
C TYR A 255 1.36 16.04 -9.40
N LEU A 256 2.14 15.19 -8.75
CA LEU A 256 1.71 14.30 -7.69
C LEU A 256 2.19 14.85 -6.36
N PHE A 257 1.30 14.84 -5.38
CA PHE A 257 1.58 15.37 -4.07
C PHE A 257 1.67 14.25 -3.04
N THR A 258 2.67 14.33 -2.18
CA THR A 258 2.82 13.47 -1.01
C THR A 258 2.90 14.36 0.21
N HIS A 259 2.09 14.09 1.20
CA HIS A 259 2.16 14.75 2.49
C HIS A 259 2.04 13.70 3.60
N LYS A 260 3.02 13.67 4.48
CA LYS A 260 3.00 12.80 5.65
C LYS A 260 3.31 13.62 6.90
N ALA A 261 2.40 14.44 7.30
CA ALA A 261 2.42 14.97 8.64
C ALA A 261 1.50 14.13 9.51
N ARG A 262 2.00 13.76 10.68
CA ARG A 262 1.18 13.24 11.77
C ARG A 262 1.18 14.28 12.86
N TRP A 263 0.02 14.81 13.18
CA TRP A 263 -0.16 15.75 14.29
C TRP A 263 -0.99 15.12 15.39
N LYS A 264 -0.84 15.68 16.58
CA LYS A 264 -1.61 15.24 17.75
C LYS A 264 -3.04 15.81 17.66
N THR A 265 -4.00 15.12 18.24
CA THR A 265 -5.36 15.63 18.43
C THR A 265 -5.31 17.03 19.05
N GLY A 266 -6.05 17.96 18.48
CA GLY A 266 -6.10 19.37 18.93
C GLY A 266 -4.98 20.27 18.41
N ALA A 267 -4.04 19.75 17.62
CA ALA A 267 -3.07 20.60 16.93
C ALA A 267 -3.72 21.29 15.72
N GLU A 268 -3.26 22.52 15.38
CA GLU A 268 -3.68 23.21 14.18
C GLU A 268 -3.05 22.57 12.93
N PRO A 269 -3.83 21.91 12.05
CA PRO A 269 -3.28 21.18 10.91
C PRO A 269 -2.49 22.04 9.93
N ASN A 270 -2.81 23.34 9.80
CA ASN A 270 -2.09 24.25 8.91
C ASN A 270 -0.62 24.46 9.31
N ASP A 271 -0.28 24.28 10.60
CA ASP A 271 1.11 24.31 11.08
C ASP A 271 1.96 23.15 10.52
N PHE A 272 1.31 22.17 9.90
CA PHE A 272 1.93 20.98 9.34
C PHE A 272 1.99 20.98 7.81
N GLN A 273 1.44 22.00 7.15
CA GLN A 273 1.46 22.12 5.70
C GLN A 273 2.86 21.85 5.11
N TRP A 274 3.86 22.48 5.65
CA TRP A 274 5.25 22.43 5.17
C TRP A 274 6.11 21.38 5.87
N LYS A 275 5.51 20.36 6.45
CA LYS A 275 6.23 19.29 7.15
C LYS A 275 6.11 17.97 6.39
N ASN A 276 7.25 17.39 6.02
CA ASN A 276 7.36 16.09 5.38
C ASN A 276 6.44 15.93 4.16
N PHE A 277 6.67 16.76 3.16
CA PHE A 277 5.91 16.78 1.91
C PHE A 277 6.83 16.62 0.69
N ALA A 278 6.26 16.20 -0.42
CA ALA A 278 6.90 16.21 -1.73
C ALA A 278 5.92 16.57 -2.84
N VAL A 279 6.47 17.19 -3.87
CA VAL A 279 5.81 17.39 -5.17
C VAL A 279 6.63 16.67 -6.22
N ARG A 280 5.99 15.89 -7.09
CA ARG A 280 6.62 15.08 -8.12
C ARG A 280 5.97 15.33 -9.48
N ASN A 281 6.79 15.63 -10.50
CA ASN A 281 6.38 15.52 -11.90
C ASN A 281 7.27 14.49 -12.61
N GLN A 282 7.22 14.39 -13.92
CA GLN A 282 8.01 13.41 -14.67
C GLN A 282 9.52 13.56 -14.41
N ARG A 283 10.03 14.77 -14.32
CA ARG A 283 11.46 15.04 -14.19
C ARG A 283 11.89 15.40 -12.78
N TYR A 284 11.16 16.25 -12.09
CA TYR A 284 11.62 16.83 -10.84
C TYR A 284 10.86 16.28 -9.63
N ARG A 285 11.58 16.21 -8.51
CA ARG A 285 11.01 15.97 -7.19
C ARG A 285 11.46 17.07 -6.24
N PHE A 286 10.50 17.84 -5.73
CA PHE A 286 10.68 18.82 -4.68
C PHE A 286 10.26 18.21 -3.35
N VAL A 287 11.13 18.26 -2.36
CA VAL A 287 10.90 17.67 -1.03
C VAL A 287 11.15 18.75 0.01
N GLY A 288 10.27 18.87 0.99
CA GLY A 288 10.42 19.88 2.03
C GLY A 288 9.98 19.42 3.41
N GLY A 289 10.23 20.32 4.37
CA GLY A 289 9.82 20.16 5.76
C GLY A 289 10.57 19.11 6.55
N GLY A 290 11.74 18.68 6.11
CA GLY A 290 12.57 17.67 6.75
C GLY A 290 11.92 16.31 6.74
N THR A 291 12.28 15.48 5.79
CA THR A 291 11.94 14.08 5.85
C THR A 291 12.50 13.49 7.15
N ALA A 292 11.80 12.56 7.76
CA ALA A 292 12.18 11.97 9.07
C ALA A 292 13.60 11.36 9.08
N ILE A 293 14.21 11.19 7.91
CA ILE A 293 15.54 10.61 7.71
C ILE A 293 16.61 11.67 7.49
N SER A 294 16.26 12.89 7.06
CA SER A 294 17.21 13.93 6.70
C SER A 294 17.79 14.69 7.90
N VAL A 295 17.06 14.75 9.01
CA VAL A 295 17.52 15.43 10.23
C VAL A 295 17.09 14.64 11.45
N SER A 296 18.06 14.03 12.14
CA SER A 296 17.81 13.34 13.41
C SER A 296 17.33 14.34 14.48
N GLU A 297 16.63 13.85 15.50
CA GLU A 297 16.22 14.69 16.62
C GLU A 297 17.41 15.37 17.31
N ARG A 298 18.56 14.69 17.36
CA ARG A 298 19.83 15.25 17.83
C ARG A 298 20.31 16.42 16.97
N GLN A 299 20.20 16.31 15.64
CA GLN A 299 20.58 17.40 14.72
C GLN A 299 19.65 18.60 14.84
N ARG A 300 18.34 18.39 15.05
CA ARG A 300 17.37 19.47 15.33
C ARG A 300 17.69 20.20 16.64
N LYS A 301 18.04 19.45 17.69
CA LYS A 301 18.49 20.04 18.97
C LYS A 301 19.77 20.86 18.81
N ASN A 302 20.58 20.54 17.83
CA ASN A 302 21.80 21.28 17.49
C ASN A 302 21.56 22.42 16.46
N GLY A 303 20.31 22.84 16.25
CA GLY A 303 19.98 23.96 15.37
C GLY A 303 19.98 23.67 13.87
N VAL A 304 20.08 22.40 13.46
CA VAL A 304 19.99 22.02 12.05
C VAL A 304 18.53 22.04 11.61
N SER A 305 18.16 23.02 10.80
CA SER A 305 16.85 23.08 10.14
C SER A 305 16.86 22.24 8.88
N PRO A 306 15.78 21.46 8.63
CA PRO A 306 15.61 20.77 7.35
C PRO A 306 15.51 21.81 6.22
N LYS A 307 16.39 21.70 5.24
CA LYS A 307 16.29 22.52 4.02
C LYS A 307 15.41 21.83 2.98
N ASP A 308 14.67 22.61 2.23
CA ASP A 308 13.99 22.13 1.03
C ASP A 308 15.04 21.66 0.01
N ALA A 309 14.66 20.69 -0.80
CA ALA A 309 15.54 20.11 -1.81
C ALA A 309 14.78 19.84 -3.11
N LEU A 310 15.45 20.07 -4.23
CA LEU A 310 14.98 19.74 -5.57
C LEU A 310 15.93 18.72 -6.19
N PHE A 311 15.37 17.68 -6.81
CA PHE A 311 16.13 16.60 -7.45
C PHE A 311 15.67 16.41 -8.90
N ASP A 312 16.61 16.18 -9.82
CA ASP A 312 16.33 15.74 -11.19
C ASP A 312 16.23 14.21 -11.21
N MET A 313 15.04 13.68 -11.17
CA MET A 313 14.79 12.24 -11.04
C MET A 313 15.15 11.42 -12.28
N LEU A 314 15.37 12.06 -13.43
CA LEU A 314 15.86 11.39 -14.63
C LEU A 314 17.37 11.18 -14.57
N LYS A 315 18.11 12.09 -13.93
CA LYS A 315 19.57 12.03 -13.79
C LYS A 315 20.04 11.49 -12.45
N ASP A 316 19.26 11.73 -11.40
CA ASP A 316 19.56 11.36 -10.01
C ASP A 316 18.33 10.72 -9.34
N PRO A 317 17.93 9.51 -9.75
CA PRO A 317 16.80 8.80 -9.14
C PRO A 317 17.03 8.46 -7.67
N GLY A 318 18.29 8.46 -7.22
CA GLY A 318 18.68 8.24 -5.83
C GLY A 318 18.60 9.47 -4.94
N GLN A 319 18.27 10.65 -5.48
CA GLN A 319 18.15 11.92 -4.74
C GLN A 319 19.43 12.26 -3.94
N LYS A 320 20.58 12.18 -4.56
CA LYS A 320 21.90 12.43 -3.95
C LYS A 320 22.31 13.89 -4.01
N THR A 321 21.91 14.60 -5.07
CA THR A 321 22.35 15.97 -5.37
C THR A 321 21.16 16.93 -5.33
N ASN A 322 21.18 17.83 -4.32
CA ASN A 322 20.19 18.93 -4.28
C ASN A 322 20.56 20.00 -5.30
N ILE A 323 19.67 20.24 -6.26
CA ILE A 323 19.85 21.23 -7.34
C ILE A 323 18.97 22.47 -7.19
N ILE A 324 18.41 22.71 -6.00
CA ILE A 324 17.43 23.78 -5.77
C ILE A 324 18.00 25.18 -6.12
N ASP A 325 19.27 25.42 -5.81
CA ASP A 325 19.94 26.69 -6.08
C ASP A 325 20.23 26.88 -7.58
N GLN A 326 20.24 25.79 -8.38
CA GLN A 326 20.45 25.82 -9.82
C GLN A 326 19.13 26.03 -10.58
N HIS A 327 17.99 25.67 -9.96
CA HIS A 327 16.65 25.70 -10.56
C HIS A 327 15.62 26.29 -9.59
N PRO A 328 15.83 27.51 -9.05
CA PRO A 328 14.92 28.12 -8.07
C PRO A 328 13.52 28.31 -8.63
N GLU A 329 13.39 28.61 -9.93
CA GLU A 329 12.11 28.82 -10.60
C GLU A 329 11.26 27.54 -10.65
N VAL A 330 11.90 26.36 -10.75
CA VAL A 330 11.22 25.05 -10.71
C VAL A 330 10.70 24.78 -9.29
N ALA A 331 11.54 25.01 -8.29
CA ALA A 331 11.17 24.86 -6.88
C ALA A 331 10.00 25.75 -6.50
N GLU A 332 10.02 27.01 -6.95
CA GLU A 332 8.95 28.01 -6.72
C GLU A 332 7.61 27.54 -7.34
N LYS A 333 7.62 27.09 -8.62
CA LYS A 333 6.43 26.54 -9.27
C LYS A 333 5.87 25.32 -8.55
N MET A 334 6.74 24.41 -8.09
CA MET A 334 6.31 23.22 -7.35
C MET A 334 5.79 23.56 -5.97
N ARG A 335 6.39 24.54 -5.29
CA ARG A 335 5.91 25.08 -4.00
C ARG A 335 4.54 25.72 -4.16
N ALA A 336 4.34 26.54 -5.18
CA ALA A 336 3.04 27.16 -5.47
C ALA A 336 1.96 26.12 -5.77
N ALA A 337 2.29 25.10 -6.57
CA ALA A 337 1.38 23.99 -6.85
C ALA A 337 0.99 23.23 -5.57
N TYR A 338 1.95 22.99 -4.66
CA TYR A 338 1.66 22.33 -3.38
C TYR A 338 0.79 23.22 -2.47
N SER A 339 1.04 24.51 -2.45
CA SER A 339 0.22 25.45 -1.68
C SER A 339 -1.25 25.46 -2.14
N LYS A 340 -1.45 25.42 -3.46
CA LYS A 340 -2.78 25.28 -4.06
C LYS A 340 -3.43 23.94 -3.65
N PHE A 341 -2.71 22.82 -3.83
CA PHE A 341 -3.18 21.49 -3.42
C PHE A 341 -3.59 21.48 -1.93
N TRP A 342 -2.75 22.02 -1.05
CA TRP A 342 -3.06 22.08 0.39
C TRP A 342 -4.36 22.84 0.66
N LYS A 343 -4.52 24.02 0.05
CA LYS A 343 -5.73 24.83 0.20
C LYS A 343 -7.01 24.10 -0.22
N GLU A 344 -6.92 23.30 -1.30
CA GLU A 344 -8.05 22.54 -1.83
C GLU A 344 -8.30 21.26 -1.02
N ALA A 345 -7.26 20.55 -0.62
CA ALA A 345 -7.37 19.27 0.09
C ALA A 345 -7.69 19.46 1.59
N ARG A 346 -7.21 20.54 2.22
CA ARG A 346 -7.34 20.73 3.68
C ARG A 346 -8.77 20.65 4.20
N PRO A 347 -9.79 21.25 3.57
CA PRO A 347 -11.19 21.12 4.01
C PRO A 347 -11.76 19.69 3.91
N LEU A 348 -11.14 18.83 3.08
CA LEU A 348 -11.56 17.45 2.84
C LEU A 348 -10.77 16.44 3.67
N MET A 349 -9.81 16.88 4.47
CA MET A 349 -9.02 16.03 5.37
C MET A 349 -9.84 15.57 6.58
N VAL A 350 -9.20 14.80 7.45
CA VAL A 350 -9.79 14.29 8.68
C VAL A 350 -10.48 15.40 9.48
N ASN A 351 -11.67 15.15 9.97
CA ASN A 351 -12.36 16.00 10.91
C ASN A 351 -11.72 15.85 12.30
N GLU A 352 -10.88 16.77 12.69
CA GLU A 352 -10.16 16.79 13.97
C GLU A 352 -11.09 16.89 15.18
N ASN A 353 -12.32 17.37 15.00
CA ASN A 353 -13.33 17.53 16.03
C ASN A 353 -14.30 16.34 16.11
N ALA A 354 -14.15 15.34 15.24
CA ALA A 354 -14.99 14.16 15.32
C ALA A 354 -14.74 13.40 16.62
N PRO A 355 -15.78 13.08 17.40
CA PRO A 355 -15.61 12.30 18.61
C PRO A 355 -15.09 10.89 18.24
N MET A 356 -14.11 10.42 18.99
CA MET A 356 -13.67 9.03 18.84
C MET A 356 -14.77 8.10 19.37
N SER A 357 -15.12 7.06 18.60
CA SER A 357 -16.05 6.03 19.07
C SER A 357 -15.48 5.36 20.34
N PRO A 358 -16.28 5.25 21.39
CA PRO A 358 -15.87 4.53 22.62
C PRO A 358 -15.86 3.01 22.40
N THR A 359 -16.48 2.53 21.33
CA THR A 359 -16.61 1.10 21.03
C THR A 359 -15.70 0.68 19.90
N ARG A 360 -15.28 -0.58 19.92
CA ARG A 360 -14.52 -1.25 18.87
C ARG A 360 -15.41 -2.29 18.22
N PRO A 361 -15.93 -2.05 17.01
CA PRO A 361 -16.92 -2.93 16.40
C PRO A 361 -16.49 -4.41 16.36
N PHE A 362 -15.25 -4.68 15.96
CA PHE A 362 -14.72 -6.06 15.92
C PHE A 362 -14.72 -6.74 17.29
N HIS A 363 -14.44 -6.03 18.38
CA HIS A 363 -14.51 -6.58 19.73
C HIS A 363 -15.96 -6.86 20.15
N VAL A 364 -16.88 -5.94 19.82
CA VAL A 364 -18.31 -6.10 20.13
C VAL A 364 -18.88 -7.31 19.39
N TRP A 365 -18.74 -7.34 18.08
CA TRP A 365 -19.25 -8.44 17.25
C TRP A 365 -18.61 -9.79 17.60
N TYR A 366 -17.33 -9.79 17.94
CA TYR A 366 -16.63 -11.00 18.39
C TYR A 366 -17.24 -11.53 19.70
N ALA A 367 -17.44 -10.66 20.70
CA ALA A 367 -18.02 -11.03 21.97
C ALA A 367 -19.48 -11.51 21.84
N GLU A 368 -20.27 -10.84 21.02
CA GLU A 368 -21.64 -11.25 20.70
C GLU A 368 -21.70 -12.62 20.05
N GLN A 369 -20.86 -12.88 19.05
CA GLN A 369 -20.82 -14.19 18.38
C GLN A 369 -20.35 -15.28 19.33
N MET A 370 -19.34 -15.02 20.18
CA MET A 370 -18.89 -15.97 21.20
C MET A 370 -20.03 -16.35 22.16
N LYS A 371 -20.85 -15.38 22.58
CA LYS A 371 -21.99 -15.61 23.46
C LYS A 371 -23.11 -16.41 22.79
N ASN A 372 -23.32 -16.20 21.49
CA ASN A 372 -24.45 -16.73 20.72
C ASN A 372 -24.13 -18.03 19.94
N GLY A 373 -23.16 -18.81 20.35
CA GLY A 373 -22.87 -20.10 19.72
C GLY A 373 -21.39 -20.34 19.39
N GLY A 374 -20.53 -19.37 19.73
CA GLY A 374 -19.09 -19.47 19.53
C GLY A 374 -18.65 -19.17 18.08
N ILE A 375 -17.38 -19.38 17.83
CA ILE A 375 -16.76 -19.13 16.53
C ILE A 375 -16.45 -20.47 15.87
N PRO A 376 -17.12 -20.78 14.73
CA PRO A 376 -16.92 -22.05 14.03
C PRO A 376 -15.56 -22.09 13.30
N ASP A 377 -15.12 -23.28 12.98
CA ASP A 377 -13.95 -23.46 12.11
C ASP A 377 -14.29 -23.09 10.65
N TRP A 378 -13.37 -22.38 10.03
CA TRP A 378 -13.48 -22.06 8.61
C TRP A 378 -13.31 -23.30 7.74
N LYS A 379 -14.25 -23.51 6.85
CA LYS A 379 -14.16 -24.56 5.83
C LYS A 379 -13.44 -24.00 4.62
N ALA A 380 -12.14 -24.29 4.51
CA ALA A 380 -11.35 -23.87 3.37
C ALA A 380 -11.93 -24.43 2.05
N PRO A 381 -12.01 -23.60 0.99
CA PRO A 381 -12.49 -24.06 -0.29
C PRO A 381 -11.54 -25.11 -0.89
N LYS A 382 -12.11 -26.11 -1.61
CA LYS A 382 -11.35 -27.05 -2.42
C LYS A 382 -10.95 -26.39 -3.74
N LEU A 383 -9.66 -26.20 -3.96
CA LEU A 383 -9.10 -25.57 -5.15
C LEU A 383 -8.80 -26.58 -6.27
#